data_1f3872195ec60cd82c7676977388f467
#
_entry.id   1f3872195ec60cd82c7676977388f467
#
_cell.length_a   1.000
_cell.length_b   1.000
_cell.length_c   1.000
_cell.angle_alpha   90.00
_cell.angle_beta   90.00
_cell.angle_gamma   90.00
#
_symmetry.space_group_name_H-M   'P 1'
#
loop_
_entity.id
_entity.type
_entity.pdbx_description
1 polymer ?
#
loop_
_entity_poly.entity_id
_entity_poly.type
_entity_poly.pdbx_seq_one_letter_code
_entity_poly.pdbx_strand_id
1 'polypeptide(L)'
;MNNKNLTIKQLKDLDYLFELVSKRQLKDFGNISASNKSDGSLITSCDLWSDKTIVDGLSRIAPNEGVLSEEGGKLVPNTNAYWIVDPLDGTTNFAAGIPYWSISVARFVDGAPQSSFLIIPTLKKKFVAIKGEGVWLNNKKIEVNNNQKSECVSLCSRSIKILQKNPSSIFPGKIRLLGVSSLNLTSVAMGQTFGAIESTPKIWDIAAAWLLLEELNCSIEWLEM
;
A
#
# COMPACT_ATOMS: atom_id res chain seq x y z
N MET A 1 -29.53 -6.18 -2.56
CA MET A 1 -28.61 -6.66 -1.52
C MET A 1 -27.22 -6.10 -1.86
N ASN A 2 -26.74 -5.09 -1.15
CA ASN A 2 -25.36 -4.60 -1.35
C ASN A 2 -24.41 -5.66 -0.80
N ASN A 3 -23.84 -6.47 -1.70
CA ASN A 3 -22.87 -7.48 -1.32
C ASN A 3 -21.55 -6.74 -1.02
N LYS A 4 -21.32 -6.42 0.27
CA LYS A 4 -20.11 -5.70 0.69
C LYS A 4 -18.84 -6.52 0.41
N ASN A 5 -18.94 -7.83 0.33
CA ASN A 5 -17.81 -8.74 0.16
C ASN A 5 -17.60 -9.15 -1.29
N LEU A 6 -16.35 -9.33 -1.66
CA LEU A 6 -15.95 -9.89 -2.94
C LEU A 6 -16.31 -11.37 -3.03
N THR A 7 -16.73 -11.81 -4.20
CA THR A 7 -16.98 -13.24 -4.46
C THR A 7 -15.66 -14.01 -4.57
N ILE A 8 -15.70 -15.33 -4.38
CA ILE A 8 -14.54 -16.22 -4.57
C ILE A 8 -13.97 -16.08 -5.99
N LYS A 9 -14.83 -15.90 -7.01
CA LYS A 9 -14.40 -15.69 -8.38
C LYS A 9 -13.60 -14.39 -8.50
N GLN A 10 -14.12 -13.28 -7.97
CA GLN A 10 -13.42 -11.99 -7.99
C GLN A 10 -12.06 -12.05 -7.27
N LEU A 11 -11.98 -12.72 -6.12
CA LEU A 11 -10.71 -12.92 -5.42
C LEU A 11 -9.68 -13.68 -6.26
N LYS A 12 -10.11 -14.73 -6.98
CA LYS A 12 -9.22 -15.47 -7.90
C LYS A 12 -8.77 -14.62 -9.10
N ASP A 13 -9.68 -13.84 -9.65
CA ASP A 13 -9.37 -12.95 -10.78
C ASP A 13 -8.40 -11.83 -10.35
N LEU A 14 -8.55 -11.30 -9.12
CA LEU A 14 -7.60 -10.36 -8.52
C LEU A 14 -6.23 -10.99 -8.28
N ASP A 15 -6.18 -12.22 -7.78
CA ASP A 15 -4.91 -12.94 -7.60
C ASP A 15 -4.14 -13.08 -8.90
N TYR A 16 -4.82 -13.46 -9.98
CA TYR A 16 -4.21 -13.55 -11.31
C TYR A 16 -3.72 -12.19 -11.81
N LEU A 17 -4.52 -11.14 -11.62
CA LEU A 17 -4.16 -9.77 -12.01
C LEU A 17 -2.89 -9.31 -11.30
N PHE A 18 -2.83 -9.46 -9.97
CA PHE A 18 -1.66 -9.02 -9.20
C PHE A 18 -0.41 -9.87 -9.48
N GLU A 19 -0.58 -11.16 -9.78
CA GLU A 19 0.53 -12.00 -10.21
C GLU A 19 1.11 -11.54 -11.55
N LEU A 20 0.25 -11.19 -12.52
CA LEU A 20 0.65 -10.65 -13.82
C LEU A 20 1.47 -9.36 -13.65
N VAL A 21 0.97 -8.42 -12.84
CA VAL A 21 1.65 -7.14 -12.58
C VAL A 21 2.98 -7.37 -11.87
N SER A 22 3.01 -8.21 -10.84
CA SER A 22 4.23 -8.55 -10.09
C SER A 22 5.32 -9.15 -10.99
N LYS A 23 4.96 -10.05 -11.90
CA LYS A 23 5.90 -10.65 -12.86
C LYS A 23 6.53 -9.60 -13.77
N ARG A 24 5.74 -8.64 -14.25
CA ARG A 24 6.25 -7.56 -15.08
C ARG A 24 7.15 -6.62 -14.28
N GLN A 25 6.76 -6.22 -13.07
CA GLN A 25 7.56 -5.38 -12.21
C GLN A 25 8.91 -6.05 -11.89
N LEU A 26 8.93 -7.32 -11.52
CA LEU A 26 10.17 -8.06 -11.26
C LEU A 26 11.10 -8.13 -12.48
N LYS A 27 10.55 -8.19 -13.70
CA LYS A 27 11.34 -8.17 -14.94
C LYS A 27 11.97 -6.81 -15.22
N ASP A 28 11.24 -5.74 -14.94
CA ASP A 28 11.66 -4.36 -15.24
C ASP A 28 12.51 -3.74 -14.12
N PHE A 29 12.48 -4.33 -12.93
CA PHE A 29 13.16 -3.84 -11.73
C PHE A 29 14.66 -3.58 -11.95
N GLY A 30 15.12 -2.37 -11.61
CA GLY A 30 16.51 -1.94 -11.74
C GLY A 30 17.01 -1.80 -13.18
N ASN A 31 16.16 -2.05 -14.19
CA ASN A 31 16.51 -2.00 -15.61
C ASN A 31 15.69 -0.95 -16.39
N ILE A 32 15.12 0.01 -15.70
CA ILE A 32 14.20 0.99 -16.29
C ILE A 32 14.58 2.41 -15.90
N SER A 33 14.47 3.33 -16.84
CA SER A 33 14.69 4.75 -16.57
C SER A 33 13.44 5.39 -15.98
N ALA A 34 13.64 6.29 -15.01
CA ALA A 34 12.60 7.12 -14.46
C ALA A 34 12.60 8.51 -15.09
N SER A 35 11.42 9.13 -15.14
CA SER A 35 11.19 10.53 -15.50
C SER A 35 10.57 11.27 -14.31
N ASN A 36 10.68 12.60 -14.28
CA ASN A 36 10.03 13.40 -13.24
C ASN A 36 8.59 13.73 -13.64
N LYS A 37 7.64 13.59 -12.69
CA LYS A 37 6.30 14.16 -12.77
C LYS A 37 6.37 15.69 -12.52
N SER A 38 5.26 16.38 -12.77
CA SER A 38 5.17 17.84 -12.54
C SER A 38 5.35 18.26 -11.08
N ASP A 39 5.08 17.37 -10.14
CA ASP A 39 5.24 17.58 -8.70
C ASP A 39 6.62 17.17 -8.17
N GLY A 40 7.53 16.74 -9.07
CA GLY A 40 8.90 16.33 -8.76
C GLY A 40 9.04 14.86 -8.33
N SER A 41 7.95 14.11 -8.21
CA SER A 41 8.02 12.66 -7.98
C SER A 41 8.45 11.93 -9.25
N LEU A 42 8.92 10.68 -9.09
CA LEU A 42 9.36 9.87 -10.22
C LEU A 42 8.21 9.03 -10.79
N ILE A 43 8.34 8.72 -12.08
CA ILE A 43 7.48 7.78 -12.81
C ILE A 43 8.32 6.96 -13.79
N THR A 44 7.97 5.71 -13.96
CA THR A 44 8.56 4.84 -14.99
C THR A 44 7.49 4.33 -15.95
N SER A 45 7.89 3.76 -17.08
CA SER A 45 6.94 3.08 -17.98
C SER A 45 6.31 1.86 -17.30
N CYS A 46 6.93 1.32 -16.26
CA CYS A 46 6.38 0.21 -15.47
C CYS A 46 5.22 0.67 -14.58
N ASP A 47 5.28 1.88 -13.99
CA ASP A 47 4.18 2.48 -13.22
C ASP A 47 2.95 2.64 -14.13
N LEU A 48 3.12 3.28 -15.29
CA LEU A 48 2.04 3.50 -16.26
C LEU A 48 1.41 2.19 -16.76
N TRP A 49 2.26 1.19 -17.07
CA TRP A 49 1.77 -0.11 -17.51
C TRP A 49 1.04 -0.84 -16.39
N SER A 50 1.57 -0.80 -15.17
CA SER A 50 0.96 -1.42 -13.98
C SER A 50 -0.39 -0.77 -13.67
N ASP A 51 -0.44 0.56 -13.67
CA ASP A 51 -1.66 1.34 -13.50
C ASP A 51 -2.74 0.92 -14.49
N LYS A 52 -2.45 1.03 -15.79
CA LYS A 52 -3.39 0.65 -16.83
C LYS A 52 -3.86 -0.79 -16.70
N THR A 53 -2.95 -1.71 -16.38
CA THR A 53 -3.28 -3.14 -16.26
C THR A 53 -4.20 -3.40 -15.07
N ILE A 54 -3.94 -2.76 -13.92
CA ILE A 54 -4.77 -2.88 -12.72
C ILE A 54 -6.14 -2.25 -12.95
N VAL A 55 -6.19 -1.02 -13.46
CA VAL A 55 -7.46 -0.29 -13.72
C VAL A 55 -8.34 -1.05 -14.70
N ASP A 56 -7.78 -1.50 -15.81
CA ASP A 56 -8.51 -2.31 -16.82
C ASP A 56 -8.98 -3.66 -16.22
N GLY A 57 -8.17 -4.27 -15.36
CA GLY A 57 -8.50 -5.50 -14.64
C GLY A 57 -9.66 -5.31 -13.67
N LEU A 58 -9.56 -4.29 -12.82
CA LEU A 58 -10.61 -3.95 -11.85
C LEU A 58 -11.94 -3.62 -12.52
N SER A 59 -11.90 -2.87 -13.62
CA SER A 59 -13.11 -2.54 -14.41
C SER A 59 -13.81 -3.78 -15.00
N ARG A 60 -13.07 -4.86 -15.27
CA ARG A 60 -13.67 -6.15 -15.69
C ARG A 60 -14.17 -6.99 -14.51
N ILE A 61 -13.46 -6.95 -13.38
CA ILE A 61 -13.79 -7.73 -12.17
C ILE A 61 -14.99 -7.12 -11.44
N ALA A 62 -15.07 -5.78 -11.40
CA ALA A 62 -16.10 -5.03 -10.71
C ALA A 62 -16.60 -3.85 -11.59
N PRO A 63 -17.36 -4.10 -12.67
CA PRO A 63 -17.66 -3.11 -13.70
C PRO A 63 -18.49 -1.90 -13.25
N ASN A 64 -19.12 -1.99 -12.08
CA ASN A 64 -19.94 -0.90 -11.51
C ASN A 64 -19.20 -0.09 -10.42
N GLU A 65 -17.92 -0.37 -10.21
CA GLU A 65 -17.11 0.29 -9.19
C GLU A 65 -16.09 1.21 -9.86
N GLY A 66 -15.94 2.43 -9.29
CA GLY A 66 -14.95 3.37 -9.77
C GLY A 66 -13.52 3.00 -9.35
N VAL A 67 -12.53 3.59 -9.99
CA VAL A 67 -11.13 3.43 -9.61
C VAL A 67 -10.47 4.79 -9.46
N LEU A 68 -9.89 5.05 -8.30
CA LEU A 68 -8.96 6.13 -8.04
C LEU A 68 -7.56 5.55 -8.02
N SER A 69 -6.70 5.97 -8.95
CA SER A 69 -5.31 5.52 -8.98
C SER A 69 -4.34 6.69 -8.97
N GLU A 70 -3.11 6.45 -8.52
CA GLU A 70 -2.06 7.46 -8.49
C GLU A 70 -1.80 8.06 -9.88
N GLU A 71 -1.75 7.23 -10.92
CA GLU A 71 -1.38 7.64 -12.27
C GLU A 71 -2.57 8.03 -13.15
N GLY A 72 -3.79 7.61 -12.79
CA GLY A 72 -4.97 7.73 -13.67
C GLY A 72 -5.94 8.84 -13.33
N GLY A 73 -6.18 9.16 -12.09
CA GLY A 73 -7.22 10.13 -11.73
C GLY A 73 -7.13 10.63 -10.30
N LYS A 74 -7.39 11.93 -10.12
CA LYS A 74 -7.29 12.59 -8.81
C LYS A 74 -8.62 12.77 -8.09
N LEU A 75 -9.73 12.34 -8.68
CA LEU A 75 -11.07 12.50 -8.09
C LEU A 75 -11.58 11.16 -7.59
N VAL A 76 -12.04 11.14 -6.35
CA VAL A 76 -12.74 9.99 -5.78
C VAL A 76 -13.98 9.71 -6.64
N PRO A 77 -14.17 8.47 -7.12
CA PRO A 77 -15.32 8.13 -7.94
C PRO A 77 -16.65 8.36 -7.19
N ASN A 78 -17.64 8.89 -7.91
CA ASN A 78 -18.98 9.08 -7.35
C ASN A 78 -19.79 7.79 -7.41
N THR A 79 -19.28 6.73 -6.77
CA THR A 79 -19.92 5.42 -6.65
C THR A 79 -19.83 4.94 -5.20
N ASN A 80 -20.81 4.19 -4.72
CA ASN A 80 -20.82 3.68 -3.35
C ASN A 80 -19.65 2.73 -3.08
N ALA A 81 -19.21 2.02 -4.12
CA ALA A 81 -18.04 1.15 -4.07
C ALA A 81 -17.00 1.62 -5.08
N TYR A 82 -15.75 1.70 -4.67
CA TYR A 82 -14.63 2.12 -5.51
C TYR A 82 -13.31 1.53 -5.01
N TRP A 83 -12.32 1.54 -5.90
CA TRP A 83 -10.98 1.07 -5.63
C TRP A 83 -10.01 2.24 -5.50
N ILE A 84 -9.05 2.13 -4.60
CA ILE A 84 -7.91 3.03 -4.48
C ILE A 84 -6.66 2.22 -4.76
N VAL A 85 -5.84 2.72 -5.70
CA VAL A 85 -4.71 1.99 -6.27
C VAL A 85 -3.46 2.84 -6.25
N ASP A 86 -2.40 2.30 -5.67
CA ASP A 86 -1.03 2.66 -5.98
C ASP A 86 -0.42 1.47 -6.73
N PRO A 87 -0.16 1.61 -8.04
CA PRO A 87 0.32 0.49 -8.85
C PRO A 87 1.76 0.12 -8.52
N LEU A 88 2.54 1.06 -7.98
CA LEU A 88 3.95 0.87 -7.63
C LEU A 88 4.39 1.88 -6.55
N ASP A 89 3.98 1.65 -5.29
CA ASP A 89 4.50 2.44 -4.16
C ASP A 89 5.99 2.17 -3.96
N GLY A 90 6.79 3.22 -4.12
CA GLY A 90 8.24 3.15 -4.04
C GLY A 90 8.95 3.22 -5.40
N THR A 91 8.43 3.99 -6.37
CA THR A 91 9.03 4.20 -7.71
C THR A 91 10.50 4.61 -7.64
N THR A 92 10.89 5.43 -6.67
CA THR A 92 12.30 5.82 -6.46
C THR A 92 13.18 4.61 -6.17
N ASN A 93 12.76 3.74 -5.26
CA ASN A 93 13.48 2.51 -4.95
C ASN A 93 13.53 1.58 -6.15
N PHE A 94 12.39 1.42 -6.82
CA PHE A 94 12.26 0.56 -7.99
C PHE A 94 13.26 0.95 -9.09
N ALA A 95 13.30 2.23 -9.46
CA ALA A 95 14.21 2.76 -10.48
C ALA A 95 15.69 2.67 -10.07
N ALA A 96 15.98 2.84 -8.77
CA ALA A 96 17.32 2.74 -8.21
C ALA A 96 17.82 1.30 -7.98
N GLY A 97 16.99 0.27 -8.24
CA GLY A 97 17.35 -1.12 -7.97
C GLY A 97 17.35 -1.48 -6.48
N ILE A 98 16.66 -0.69 -5.63
CA ILE A 98 16.48 -0.99 -4.20
C ILE A 98 15.26 -1.91 -4.06
N PRO A 99 15.37 -3.11 -3.48
CA PRO A 99 14.34 -4.16 -3.55
C PRO A 99 13.16 -3.94 -2.59
N TYR A 100 12.71 -2.70 -2.44
CA TYR A 100 11.58 -2.32 -1.59
C TYR A 100 10.58 -1.50 -2.38
N TRP A 101 9.49 -2.10 -2.83
CA TRP A 101 8.31 -1.49 -3.41
C TRP A 101 7.12 -2.43 -3.23
N SER A 102 5.91 -1.92 -3.45
CA SER A 102 4.70 -2.72 -3.38
C SER A 102 3.66 -2.32 -4.42
N ILE A 103 2.69 -3.22 -4.65
CA ILE A 103 1.41 -2.95 -5.27
C ILE A 103 0.41 -2.79 -4.12
N SER A 104 -0.25 -1.64 -4.04
CA SER A 104 -1.20 -1.29 -2.97
C SER A 104 -2.58 -1.06 -3.57
N VAL A 105 -3.55 -1.91 -3.23
CA VAL A 105 -4.92 -1.84 -3.76
C VAL A 105 -5.91 -2.02 -2.61
N ALA A 106 -6.86 -1.09 -2.48
CA ALA A 106 -7.92 -1.17 -1.49
C ALA A 106 -9.29 -0.95 -2.13
N ARG A 107 -10.28 -1.73 -1.73
CA ARG A 107 -11.68 -1.54 -2.10
C ARG A 107 -12.42 -0.88 -0.95
N PHE A 108 -13.08 0.22 -1.26
CA PHE A 108 -13.92 0.98 -0.34
C PHE A 108 -15.38 0.80 -0.68
N VAL A 109 -16.23 0.76 0.35
CA VAL A 109 -17.69 0.75 0.21
C VAL A 109 -18.24 1.72 1.25
N ASP A 110 -19.10 2.64 0.83
CA ASP A 110 -19.68 3.67 1.70
C ASP A 110 -18.61 4.49 2.45
N GLY A 111 -17.46 4.77 1.80
CA GLY A 111 -16.37 5.57 2.34
C GLY A 111 -15.44 4.83 3.31
N ALA A 112 -15.62 3.52 3.54
CA ALA A 112 -14.78 2.73 4.44
C ALA A 112 -14.10 1.57 3.72
N PRO A 113 -12.83 1.21 4.08
CA PRO A 113 -12.14 0.09 3.46
C PRO A 113 -12.84 -1.24 3.82
N GLN A 114 -13.05 -2.09 2.82
CA GLN A 114 -13.71 -3.39 2.95
C GLN A 114 -12.79 -4.55 2.62
N SER A 115 -11.89 -4.36 1.65
CA SER A 115 -10.87 -5.35 1.30
C SER A 115 -9.60 -4.63 0.88
N SER A 116 -8.45 -5.17 1.22
CA SER A 116 -7.18 -4.65 0.76
C SER A 116 -6.22 -5.75 0.35
N PHE A 117 -5.38 -5.40 -0.61
CA PHE A 117 -4.37 -6.26 -1.21
C PHE A 117 -3.07 -5.48 -1.26
N LEU A 118 -2.04 -6.00 -0.60
CA LEU A 118 -0.72 -5.40 -0.60
C LEU A 118 0.29 -6.48 -0.97
N ILE A 119 0.92 -6.30 -2.12
CA ILE A 119 1.83 -7.28 -2.70
C ILE A 119 3.24 -6.71 -2.71
N ILE A 120 4.21 -7.46 -2.20
CA ILE A 120 5.62 -7.12 -2.18
C ILE A 120 6.36 -8.13 -3.06
N PRO A 121 6.55 -7.85 -4.36
CA PRO A 121 7.03 -8.83 -5.31
C PRO A 121 8.40 -9.42 -4.96
N THR A 122 9.35 -8.58 -4.54
CA THR A 122 10.71 -9.00 -4.14
C THR A 122 10.74 -9.95 -2.95
N LEU A 123 9.82 -9.76 -2.01
CA LEU A 123 9.73 -10.61 -0.82
C LEU A 123 8.78 -11.79 -0.99
N LYS A 124 8.11 -11.91 -2.15
CA LYS A 124 7.07 -12.92 -2.43
C LYS A 124 5.99 -12.93 -1.34
N LYS A 125 5.62 -11.74 -0.85
CA LYS A 125 4.58 -11.57 0.16
C LYS A 125 3.34 -10.95 -0.47
N LYS A 126 2.19 -11.54 -0.17
CA LYS A 126 0.86 -11.01 -0.50
C LYS A 126 0.03 -10.96 0.77
N PHE A 127 -0.30 -9.75 1.19
CA PHE A 127 -1.24 -9.51 2.27
C PHE A 127 -2.63 -9.28 1.68
N VAL A 128 -3.62 -9.89 2.30
CA VAL A 128 -5.04 -9.68 2.01
C VAL A 128 -5.73 -9.40 3.33
N ALA A 129 -6.40 -8.26 3.45
CA ALA A 129 -7.27 -7.98 4.59
C ALA A 129 -8.72 -7.88 4.13
N ILE A 130 -9.64 -8.42 4.92
CA ILE A 130 -11.09 -8.35 4.70
C ILE A 130 -11.72 -7.88 6.00
N LYS A 131 -12.54 -6.84 5.91
CA LYS A 131 -13.17 -6.19 7.08
C LYS A 131 -13.95 -7.19 7.92
N GLY A 132 -13.56 -7.30 9.19
CA GLY A 132 -14.18 -8.23 10.15
C GLY A 132 -13.81 -9.70 9.99
N GLU A 133 -12.97 -10.04 9.01
CA GLU A 133 -12.51 -11.42 8.79
C GLU A 133 -11.04 -11.62 9.16
N GLY A 134 -10.25 -10.53 9.20
CA GLY A 134 -8.83 -10.52 9.54
C GLY A 134 -7.90 -10.39 8.35
N VAL A 135 -6.64 -10.80 8.53
CA VAL A 135 -5.56 -10.64 7.56
C VAL A 135 -4.93 -11.99 7.21
N TRP A 136 -4.60 -12.16 5.94
CA TRP A 136 -3.85 -13.31 5.43
C TRP A 136 -2.53 -12.86 4.81
N LEU A 137 -1.47 -13.62 5.09
CA LEU A 137 -0.18 -13.54 4.40
C LEU A 137 0.01 -14.83 3.58
N ASN A 138 0.10 -14.71 2.26
CA ASN A 138 0.27 -15.86 1.35
C ASN A 138 -0.76 -16.97 1.64
N ASN A 139 -2.05 -16.59 1.74
CA ASN A 139 -3.19 -17.46 2.02
C ASN A 139 -3.20 -18.11 3.43
N LYS A 140 -2.27 -17.74 4.32
CA LYS A 140 -2.27 -18.18 5.72
C LYS A 140 -2.74 -17.04 6.60
N LYS A 141 -3.79 -17.27 7.40
CA LYS A 141 -4.32 -16.26 8.32
C LYS A 141 -3.23 -15.86 9.33
N ILE A 142 -3.09 -14.56 9.55
CA ILE A 142 -2.15 -14.00 10.53
C ILE A 142 -2.89 -13.87 11.86
N GLU A 143 -2.23 -14.28 12.93
CA GLU A 143 -2.64 -13.97 14.29
C GLU A 143 -1.84 -12.82 14.83
N VAL A 144 -2.49 -11.90 15.57
CA VAL A 144 -1.82 -10.78 16.22
C VAL A 144 -0.86 -11.32 17.27
N ASN A 145 0.42 -11.08 17.09
CA ASN A 145 1.43 -11.45 18.08
C ASN A 145 1.78 -10.25 18.98
N ASN A 146 1.07 -10.12 20.09
CA ASN A 146 1.27 -9.04 21.06
C ASN A 146 2.60 -9.12 21.86
N ASN A 147 3.40 -10.17 21.66
CA ASN A 147 4.61 -10.41 22.44
C ASN A 147 5.90 -9.90 21.78
N GLN A 148 5.83 -9.45 20.52
CA GLN A 148 7.03 -8.99 19.82
C GLN A 148 7.29 -7.52 20.13
N LYS A 149 8.25 -7.25 20.99
CA LYS A 149 8.73 -5.89 21.27
C LYS A 149 9.80 -5.51 20.24
N SER A 150 9.41 -4.74 19.23
CA SER A 150 10.38 -4.16 18.32
C SER A 150 10.99 -2.89 18.92
N GLU A 151 12.28 -2.66 18.65
CA GLU A 151 12.97 -1.40 18.95
C GLU A 151 13.02 -0.47 17.72
N CYS A 152 12.42 -0.87 16.60
CA CYS A 152 12.45 -0.12 15.36
C CYS A 152 11.19 0.73 15.19
N VAL A 153 11.36 1.90 14.55
CA VAL A 153 10.28 2.76 14.07
C VAL A 153 10.51 3.10 12.60
N SER A 154 9.46 3.10 11.82
CA SER A 154 9.51 3.48 10.40
C SER A 154 9.13 4.94 10.21
N LEU A 155 9.87 5.65 9.37
CA LEU A 155 9.58 7.03 9.00
C LEU A 155 9.60 7.17 7.48
N CYS A 156 8.76 8.04 6.93
CA CYS A 156 8.94 8.52 5.56
C CYS A 156 10.04 9.59 5.52
N SER A 157 10.64 9.79 4.36
CA SER A 157 11.71 10.78 4.17
C SER A 157 11.27 12.21 4.55
N ARG A 158 10.01 12.54 4.34
CA ARG A 158 9.42 13.84 4.69
C ARG A 158 9.38 14.08 6.21
N SER A 159 9.26 13.02 7.00
CA SER A 159 9.25 13.09 8.47
C SER A 159 10.60 13.50 9.08
N ILE A 160 11.70 13.42 8.32
CA ILE A 160 13.03 13.89 8.78
C ILE A 160 12.99 15.37 9.16
N LYS A 161 12.20 16.19 8.46
CA LYS A 161 12.02 17.61 8.80
C LYS A 161 11.44 17.83 10.20
N ILE A 162 10.61 16.89 10.68
CA ILE A 162 10.05 16.93 12.05
C ILE A 162 11.16 16.69 13.05
N LEU A 163 12.04 15.72 12.80
CA LEU A 163 13.18 15.41 13.66
C LEU A 163 14.19 16.57 13.71
N GLN A 164 14.43 17.23 12.59
CA GLN A 164 15.35 18.38 12.51
C GLN A 164 14.86 19.59 13.31
N LYS A 165 13.54 19.78 13.44
CA LYS A 165 12.97 20.87 14.24
C LYS A 165 13.11 20.65 15.74
N ASN A 166 13.34 19.41 16.19
CA ASN A 166 13.46 19.03 17.59
C ASN A 166 14.74 18.22 17.85
N PRO A 167 15.94 18.79 17.61
CA PRO A 167 17.21 18.05 17.64
C PRO A 167 17.61 17.55 19.03
N SER A 168 17.04 18.14 20.10
CA SER A 168 17.30 17.73 21.49
C SER A 168 16.39 16.61 22.00
N SER A 169 15.36 16.23 21.23
CA SER A 169 14.47 15.13 21.62
C SER A 169 15.13 13.79 21.30
N ILE A 170 15.21 12.92 22.31
CA ILE A 170 15.63 11.53 22.11
C ILE A 170 14.49 10.80 21.40
N PHE A 171 14.71 10.39 20.17
CA PHE A 171 13.72 9.60 19.43
C PHE A 171 13.66 8.17 20.01
N PRO A 172 12.48 7.65 20.33
CA PRO A 172 12.34 6.41 21.10
C PRO A 172 12.54 5.15 20.26
N GLY A 173 13.62 5.02 19.49
CA GLY A 173 13.86 3.79 18.76
C GLY A 173 14.86 3.91 17.62
N LYS A 174 15.14 2.76 17.01
CA LYS A 174 16.03 2.64 15.84
C LYS A 174 15.25 2.97 14.58
N ILE A 175 15.55 4.09 13.94
CA ILE A 175 14.83 4.59 12.77
C ILE A 175 15.07 3.69 11.54
N ARG A 176 14.01 3.45 10.78
CA ARG A 176 14.02 2.83 9.45
C ARG A 176 13.38 3.76 8.44
N LEU A 177 14.07 3.99 7.32
CA LEU A 177 13.60 4.79 6.19
C LEU A 177 13.54 3.85 4.98
N LEU A 178 12.43 3.15 4.82
CA LEU A 178 12.27 2.17 3.74
C LEU A 178 11.96 2.82 2.40
N GLY A 179 11.48 4.09 2.41
CA GLY A 179 11.14 4.83 1.20
C GLY A 179 9.83 4.37 0.53
N VAL A 180 8.98 3.64 1.26
CA VAL A 180 7.72 3.06 0.77
C VAL A 180 6.70 3.14 1.89
N SER A 181 5.67 3.96 1.72
CA SER A 181 4.69 4.24 2.78
C SER A 181 3.90 3.00 3.19
N SER A 182 3.41 2.23 2.23
CA SER A 182 2.67 1.00 2.49
C SER A 182 3.51 -0.03 3.25
N LEU A 183 4.83 -0.13 2.99
CA LEU A 183 5.72 -1.04 3.72
C LEU A 183 6.03 -0.55 5.13
N ASN A 184 6.19 0.77 5.33
CA ASN A 184 6.35 1.34 6.65
C ASN A 184 5.17 0.96 7.55
N LEU A 185 3.94 1.15 7.06
CA LEU A 185 2.71 0.82 7.77
C LEU A 185 2.54 -0.69 7.98
N THR A 186 2.81 -1.50 6.93
CA THR A 186 2.74 -2.97 7.03
C THR A 186 3.74 -3.51 8.05
N SER A 187 4.91 -2.87 8.22
CA SER A 187 5.89 -3.28 9.22
C SER A 187 5.36 -3.13 10.66
N VAL A 188 4.50 -2.15 10.91
CA VAL A 188 3.78 -2.00 12.19
C VAL A 188 2.76 -3.12 12.35
N ALA A 189 1.92 -3.34 11.35
CA ALA A 189 0.92 -4.40 11.35
C ALA A 189 1.52 -5.78 11.65
N MET A 190 2.77 -6.01 11.22
CA MET A 190 3.52 -7.25 11.44
C MET A 190 4.36 -7.26 12.72
N GLY A 191 4.30 -6.21 13.56
CA GLY A 191 5.13 -6.08 14.76
C GLY A 191 6.63 -5.95 14.51
N GLN A 192 7.06 -5.69 13.27
CA GLN A 192 8.46 -5.50 12.89
C GLN A 192 8.98 -4.13 13.33
N THR A 193 8.11 -3.14 13.38
CA THR A 193 8.33 -1.84 13.99
C THR A 193 7.24 -1.58 15.03
N PHE A 194 7.55 -0.82 16.09
CA PHE A 194 6.55 -0.48 17.09
C PHE A 194 5.65 0.68 16.66
N GLY A 195 6.03 1.41 15.59
CA GLY A 195 5.25 2.52 15.04
C GLY A 195 5.79 2.96 13.69
N ALA A 196 4.99 3.76 12.99
CA ALA A 196 5.38 4.45 11.76
C ALA A 196 4.83 5.87 11.76
N ILE A 197 5.54 6.81 11.13
CA ILE A 197 5.08 8.18 10.92
C ILE A 197 5.15 8.49 9.43
N GLU A 198 3.99 8.78 8.84
CA GLU A 198 3.86 9.21 7.47
C GLU A 198 3.43 10.68 7.42
N SER A 199 4.25 11.54 6.82
CA SER A 199 3.96 12.97 6.67
C SER A 199 3.35 13.23 5.30
N THR A 200 2.16 13.84 5.28
CA THR A 200 1.44 14.22 4.04
C THR A 200 1.31 13.08 3.02
N PRO A 201 0.88 11.87 3.44
CA PRO A 201 0.65 10.77 2.52
C PRO A 201 -0.51 11.10 1.59
N LYS A 202 -0.47 10.55 0.38
CA LYS A 202 -1.66 10.49 -0.47
C LYS A 202 -2.53 9.32 -0.04
N ILE A 203 -3.80 9.34 -0.40
CA ILE A 203 -4.72 8.26 0.02
C ILE A 203 -4.29 6.88 -0.50
N TRP A 204 -3.72 6.80 -1.68
CA TRP A 204 -3.25 5.55 -2.26
C TRP A 204 -2.01 4.99 -1.56
N ASP A 205 -1.16 5.84 -0.96
CA ASP A 205 0.01 5.41 -0.16
C ASP A 205 -0.40 4.59 1.08
N ILE A 206 -1.62 4.83 1.60
CA ILE A 206 -2.04 4.32 2.91
C ILE A 206 -3.28 3.41 2.86
N ALA A 207 -4.11 3.49 1.82
CA ALA A 207 -5.43 2.88 1.79
C ALA A 207 -5.42 1.36 2.06
N ALA A 208 -4.49 0.61 1.45
CA ALA A 208 -4.41 -0.83 1.65
C ALA A 208 -3.86 -1.18 3.04
N ALA A 209 -2.83 -0.46 3.50
CA ALA A 209 -2.24 -0.68 4.82
C ALA A 209 -3.21 -0.28 5.95
N TRP A 210 -4.10 0.69 5.72
CA TRP A 210 -5.10 1.10 6.70
C TRP A 210 -5.96 -0.09 7.18
N LEU A 211 -6.56 -0.85 6.26
CA LEU A 211 -7.37 -2.00 6.65
C LEU A 211 -6.52 -3.11 7.32
N LEU A 212 -5.27 -3.32 6.88
CA LEU A 212 -4.36 -4.24 7.56
C LEU A 212 -4.15 -3.85 9.03
N LEU A 213 -3.91 -2.57 9.29
CA LEU A 213 -3.70 -2.06 10.65
C LEU A 213 -4.96 -2.24 11.51
N GLU A 214 -6.14 -1.88 10.99
CA GLU A 214 -7.42 -2.07 11.70
C GLU A 214 -7.66 -3.54 12.07
N GLU A 215 -7.54 -4.45 11.11
CA GLU A 215 -7.81 -5.88 11.32
C GLU A 215 -6.79 -6.57 12.24
N LEU A 216 -5.60 -5.97 12.41
CA LEU A 216 -4.57 -6.44 13.35
C LEU A 216 -4.53 -5.62 14.65
N ASN A 217 -5.59 -4.82 14.92
CA ASN A 217 -5.77 -4.03 16.13
C ASN A 217 -4.62 -3.04 16.43
N CYS A 218 -4.01 -2.47 15.40
CA CYS A 218 -3.05 -1.39 15.54
C CYS A 218 -3.79 -0.06 15.72
N SER A 219 -3.26 0.84 16.57
CA SER A 219 -3.78 2.19 16.70
C SER A 219 -3.37 3.05 15.49
N ILE A 220 -4.31 3.87 15.01
CA ILE A 220 -4.06 4.84 13.94
C ILE A 220 -4.46 6.20 14.47
N GLU A 221 -3.55 7.16 14.40
CA GLU A 221 -3.79 8.54 14.81
C GLU A 221 -3.61 9.48 13.61
N TRP A 222 -4.59 10.34 13.39
CA TRP A 222 -4.54 11.38 12.38
C TRP A 222 -4.14 12.69 13.05
N LEU A 223 -2.98 13.22 12.68
CA LEU A 223 -2.45 14.46 13.25
C LEU A 223 -2.71 15.61 12.29
N GLU A 224 -3.36 16.68 12.77
CA GLU A 224 -3.41 17.97 12.09
C GLU A 224 -2.04 18.66 12.22
N MET A 225 -1.47 19.11 11.09
CA MET A 225 -0.19 19.83 11.05
C MET A 225 -0.39 21.29 10.72
#